data_5fd4848833dc567d87d1aebd3317b478
#
_entry.id   5fd4848833dc567d87d1aebd3317b478
#
_cell.length_a   1.000
_cell.length_b   1.000
_cell.length_c   1.000
_cell.angle_alpha   90.00
_cell.angle_beta   90.00
_cell.angle_gamma   90.00
#
_symmetry.space_group_name_H-M   'P 1'
#
loop_
_entity.id
_entity.type
_entity.pdbx_description
1 polymer ?
#
loop_
_entity_poly.entity_id
_entity_poly.type
_entity_poly.pdbx_seq_one_letter_code
_entity_poly.pdbx_strand_id
1 'polypeptide(L)'
;MAHPKEATMAQLALRPLSTGEILDGAFTLLRRHFRLLFGIAIACEGVPTAVELYIELASGGRVDPMGGLIIRILNFVGTLLVTGATVRVVSDVYLGGVPQLGDALRYAVEKLGSIFGATFLSSIVTILATFALIVPGIIVFCGYSVAGQVAALEPLNSSTDALRRSWDLTKGFKGKAFVLWIVSLALLFVVILGAGALGAAAGAVAGGLDATVTVLVALVSLLIYPLITCVFTLFYYDLRVRKEGFDLEVLSSQLGSRSGP
;
A
#
# COMPACT_ATOMS: atom_id res chain seq x y z
N MET A 1 15.25 15.85 23.68
CA MET A 1 14.66 14.67 24.36
C MET A 1 13.67 14.04 23.40
N ALA A 2 14.03 12.94 22.76
CA ALA A 2 13.12 12.21 21.85
C ALA A 2 11.97 11.61 22.67
N HIS A 3 10.73 11.70 22.17
CA HIS A 3 9.55 11.16 22.83
C HIS A 3 9.72 9.63 23.00
N PRO A 4 9.39 9.03 24.18
CA PRO A 4 9.59 7.58 24.42
C PRO A 4 8.90 6.67 23.39
N LYS A 5 7.92 7.19 22.63
CA LYS A 5 7.19 6.49 21.58
C LYS A 5 7.90 6.48 20.21
N GLU A 6 8.81 7.40 19.97
CA GLU A 6 9.65 7.41 18.74
C GLU A 6 10.77 6.38 18.83
N ALA A 7 11.31 6.17 20.03
CA ALA A 7 12.24 5.08 20.30
C ALA A 7 11.66 3.68 19.99
N THR A 8 10.35 3.50 20.17
CA THR A 8 9.68 2.22 19.91
C THR A 8 9.59 1.89 18.40
N MET A 9 9.42 2.88 17.52
CA MET A 9 9.37 2.65 16.07
C MET A 9 10.78 2.45 15.49
N ALA A 10 11.76 3.21 15.94
CA ALA A 10 13.16 3.01 15.58
C ALA A 10 13.70 1.65 16.08
N GLN A 11 13.20 1.14 17.21
CA GLN A 11 13.54 -0.19 17.72
C GLN A 11 12.85 -1.33 16.94
N LEU A 12 11.63 -1.11 16.41
CA LEU A 12 10.97 -2.04 15.49
C LEU A 12 11.74 -2.17 14.16
N ALA A 13 12.45 -1.11 13.75
CA ALA A 13 13.22 -1.07 12.52
C ALA A 13 14.47 -1.98 12.52
N LEU A 14 14.95 -2.41 13.67
CA LEU A 14 16.25 -3.06 13.83
C LEU A 14 16.15 -4.56 14.15
N ARG A 15 15.01 -5.19 13.96
CA ARG A 15 14.85 -6.63 14.19
C ARG A 15 13.85 -7.26 13.22
N PRO A 16 13.98 -8.58 12.97
CA PRO A 16 12.97 -9.32 12.24
C PRO A 16 11.60 -9.24 12.92
N LEU A 17 10.57 -8.81 12.18
CA LEU A 17 9.22 -8.68 12.68
C LEU A 17 8.42 -9.98 12.49
N SER A 18 7.52 -10.30 13.40
CA SER A 18 6.47 -11.30 13.20
C SER A 18 5.35 -10.73 12.31
N THR A 19 4.45 -11.60 11.81
CA THR A 19 3.29 -11.17 11.01
C THR A 19 2.38 -10.21 11.79
N GLY A 20 2.14 -10.51 13.10
CA GLY A 20 1.35 -9.64 13.98
C GLY A 20 2.00 -8.27 14.18
N GLU A 21 3.32 -8.22 14.40
CA GLU A 21 4.04 -6.96 14.57
C GLU A 21 4.04 -6.08 13.31
N ILE A 22 4.05 -6.70 12.11
CA ILE A 22 3.89 -5.95 10.85
C ILE A 22 2.51 -5.30 10.79
N LEU A 23 1.45 -6.05 11.13
CA LEU A 23 0.08 -5.54 11.14
C LEU A 23 -0.09 -4.44 12.19
N ASP A 24 0.35 -4.67 13.42
CA ASP A 24 0.29 -3.67 14.50
C ASP A 24 1.08 -2.40 14.16
N GLY A 25 2.24 -2.57 13.52
CA GLY A 25 3.06 -1.48 13.01
C GLY A 25 2.33 -0.66 11.93
N ALA A 26 1.69 -1.32 10.98
CA ALA A 26 0.92 -0.67 9.92
C ALA A 26 -0.28 0.10 10.48
N PHE A 27 -1.04 -0.49 11.42
CA PHE A 27 -2.12 0.21 12.12
C PHE A 27 -1.62 1.40 12.94
N THR A 28 -0.50 1.26 13.61
CA THR A 28 0.11 2.35 14.39
C THR A 28 0.55 3.49 13.47
N LEU A 29 1.17 3.19 12.32
CA LEU A 29 1.53 4.17 11.30
C LEU A 29 0.30 4.89 10.77
N LEU A 30 -0.75 4.17 10.38
CA LEU A 30 -1.99 4.76 9.91
C LEU A 30 -2.61 5.69 10.97
N ARG A 31 -2.69 5.27 12.22
CA ARG A 31 -3.26 6.10 13.30
C ARG A 31 -2.44 7.34 13.62
N ARG A 32 -1.11 7.21 13.64
CA ARG A 32 -0.21 8.34 13.97
C ARG A 32 -0.15 9.37 12.86
N HIS A 33 -0.12 8.92 11.61
CA HIS A 33 0.00 9.75 10.42
C HIS A 33 -1.30 9.81 9.62
N PHE A 34 -2.46 9.61 10.31
CA PHE A 34 -3.77 9.53 9.69
C PHE A 34 -4.05 10.70 8.73
N ARG A 35 -3.83 11.94 9.20
CA ARG A 35 -4.08 13.15 8.41
C ARG A 35 -3.24 13.18 7.13
N LEU A 36 -1.99 12.72 7.23
CA LEU A 36 -1.07 12.69 6.10
C LEU A 36 -1.47 11.60 5.09
N LEU A 37 -1.68 10.37 5.56
CA LEU A 37 -2.04 9.25 4.70
C LEU A 37 -3.42 9.43 4.07
N PHE A 38 -4.38 9.96 4.82
CA PHE A 38 -5.69 10.31 4.30
C PHE A 38 -5.64 11.47 3.30
N GLY A 39 -4.80 12.48 3.56
CA GLY A 39 -4.52 13.57 2.61
C GLY A 39 -3.92 13.06 1.29
N ILE A 40 -3.00 12.08 1.35
CA ILE A 40 -2.45 11.41 0.17
C ILE A 40 -3.56 10.69 -0.61
N ALA A 41 -4.40 9.90 0.08
CA ALA A 41 -5.50 9.18 -0.56
C ALA A 41 -6.49 10.13 -1.25
N ILE A 42 -6.89 11.21 -0.60
CA ILE A 42 -7.76 12.23 -1.20
C ILE A 42 -7.07 12.92 -2.39
N ALA A 43 -5.80 13.27 -2.28
CA ALA A 43 -5.08 13.95 -3.36
C ALA A 43 -4.94 13.07 -4.62
N CYS A 44 -4.75 11.75 -4.44
CA CYS A 44 -4.50 10.81 -5.53
C CYS A 44 -5.77 10.14 -6.06
N GLU A 45 -6.69 9.77 -5.19
CA GLU A 45 -7.92 9.01 -5.53
C GLU A 45 -9.21 9.81 -5.33
N GLY A 46 -9.17 10.97 -4.70
CA GLY A 46 -10.37 11.74 -4.40
C GLY A 46 -11.13 12.18 -5.66
N VAL A 47 -10.44 12.61 -6.71
CA VAL A 47 -11.09 13.03 -7.97
C VAL A 47 -11.71 11.83 -8.70
N PRO A 48 -10.99 10.73 -8.99
CA PRO A 48 -11.58 9.53 -9.58
C PRO A 48 -12.77 8.99 -8.77
N THR A 49 -12.63 8.90 -7.46
CA THR A 49 -13.70 8.43 -6.56
C THR A 49 -14.93 9.36 -6.58
N ALA A 50 -14.72 10.68 -6.60
CA ALA A 50 -15.83 11.63 -6.68
C ALA A 50 -16.57 11.53 -8.03
N VAL A 51 -15.85 11.34 -9.13
CA VAL A 51 -16.46 11.13 -10.46
C VAL A 51 -17.25 9.84 -10.50
N GLU A 52 -16.69 8.74 -10.00
CA GLU A 52 -17.36 7.44 -9.92
C GLU A 52 -18.64 7.52 -9.07
N LEU A 53 -18.54 8.18 -7.90
CA LEU A 53 -19.67 8.41 -7.02
C LEU A 53 -20.77 9.28 -7.67
N TYR A 54 -20.38 10.36 -8.35
CA TYR A 54 -21.31 11.20 -9.10
C TYR A 54 -22.08 10.40 -10.17
N ILE A 55 -21.39 9.58 -10.92
CA ILE A 55 -22.00 8.75 -11.97
C ILE A 55 -22.96 7.73 -11.34
N GLU A 56 -22.55 7.06 -10.27
CA GLU A 56 -23.41 6.11 -9.56
C GLU A 56 -24.70 6.77 -9.06
N LEU A 57 -24.59 7.93 -8.44
CA LEU A 57 -25.74 8.66 -7.92
C LEU A 57 -26.62 9.29 -9.00
N ALA A 58 -26.03 9.82 -10.08
CA ALA A 58 -26.77 10.56 -11.12
C ALA A 58 -27.42 9.64 -12.17
N SER A 59 -26.80 8.52 -12.50
CA SER A 59 -27.21 7.62 -13.60
C SER A 59 -27.43 6.17 -13.18
N GLY A 60 -27.37 5.86 -11.86
CA GLY A 60 -27.48 4.50 -11.35
C GLY A 60 -26.36 3.59 -11.92
N GLY A 61 -25.13 4.12 -12.00
CA GLY A 61 -23.95 3.39 -12.49
C GLY A 61 -23.91 3.16 -14.01
N ARG A 62 -24.80 3.78 -14.77
CA ARG A 62 -24.81 3.64 -16.24
C ARG A 62 -23.75 4.52 -16.86
N VAL A 63 -22.64 3.91 -17.23
CA VAL A 63 -21.53 4.57 -17.95
C VAL A 63 -21.35 3.90 -19.29
N ASP A 64 -21.09 4.68 -20.33
CA ASP A 64 -20.65 4.11 -21.60
C ASP A 64 -19.29 3.38 -21.41
N PRO A 65 -18.97 2.38 -22.24
CA PRO A 65 -17.76 1.58 -22.07
C PRO A 65 -16.46 2.40 -22.06
N MET A 66 -16.42 3.50 -22.84
CA MET A 66 -15.25 4.37 -22.92
C MET A 66 -15.08 5.19 -21.62
N GLY A 67 -16.16 5.78 -21.11
CA GLY A 67 -16.16 6.51 -19.83
C GLY A 67 -15.77 5.60 -18.67
N GLY A 68 -16.29 4.38 -18.63
CA GLY A 68 -15.91 3.38 -17.63
C GLY A 68 -14.44 2.99 -17.71
N LEU A 69 -13.86 2.86 -18.90
CA LEU A 69 -12.44 2.60 -19.08
C LEU A 69 -11.57 3.76 -18.56
N ILE A 70 -11.93 5.00 -18.86
CA ILE A 70 -11.21 6.19 -18.40
C ILE A 70 -11.19 6.24 -16.88
N ILE A 71 -12.33 6.02 -16.21
CA ILE A 71 -12.41 5.99 -14.74
C ILE A 71 -11.51 4.93 -14.16
N ARG A 72 -11.50 3.72 -14.73
CA ARG A 72 -10.62 2.62 -14.26
C ARG A 72 -9.14 2.95 -14.42
N ILE A 73 -8.75 3.61 -15.51
CA ILE A 73 -7.37 4.07 -15.72
C ILE A 73 -7.00 5.12 -14.68
N LEU A 74 -7.88 6.09 -14.41
CA LEU A 74 -7.65 7.12 -13.40
C LEU A 74 -7.51 6.52 -11.98
N ASN A 75 -8.41 5.60 -11.60
CA ASN A 75 -8.31 4.88 -10.33
C ASN A 75 -7.01 4.08 -10.24
N PHE A 76 -6.62 3.38 -11.30
CA PHE A 76 -5.36 2.64 -11.34
C PHE A 76 -4.14 3.54 -11.14
N VAL A 77 -4.08 4.69 -11.83
CA VAL A 77 -3.00 5.68 -11.65
C VAL A 77 -3.03 6.25 -10.23
N GLY A 78 -4.22 6.57 -9.70
CA GLY A 78 -4.39 7.02 -8.32
C GLY A 78 -3.81 6.04 -7.30
N THR A 79 -4.14 4.76 -7.43
CA THR A 79 -3.61 3.69 -6.55
C THR A 79 -2.09 3.57 -6.62
N LEU A 80 -1.47 3.73 -7.81
CA LEU A 80 -0.01 3.74 -7.94
C LEU A 80 0.61 4.96 -7.24
N LEU A 81 -0.02 6.13 -7.33
CA LEU A 81 0.44 7.34 -6.64
C LEU A 81 0.29 7.19 -5.12
N VAL A 82 -0.83 6.66 -4.63
CA VAL A 82 -1.01 6.34 -3.20
C VAL A 82 0.07 5.37 -2.74
N THR A 83 0.39 4.35 -3.53
CA THR A 83 1.45 3.39 -3.21
C THR A 83 2.79 4.10 -3.08
N GLY A 84 3.22 4.88 -4.07
CA GLY A 84 4.49 5.59 -4.06
C GLY A 84 4.61 6.59 -2.91
N ALA A 85 3.56 7.39 -2.67
CA ALA A 85 3.54 8.37 -1.60
C ALA A 85 3.54 7.71 -0.21
N THR A 86 2.74 6.64 -0.01
CA THR A 86 2.70 5.91 1.26
C THR A 86 4.04 5.21 1.55
N VAL A 87 4.65 4.59 0.54
CA VAL A 87 5.99 3.98 0.66
C VAL A 87 7.00 5.04 1.13
N ARG A 88 6.96 6.25 0.58
CA ARG A 88 7.82 7.35 1.01
C ARG A 88 7.58 7.73 2.47
N VAL A 89 6.33 7.92 2.87
CA VAL A 89 5.96 8.23 4.26
C VAL A 89 6.45 7.15 5.23
N VAL A 90 6.23 5.87 4.92
CA VAL A 90 6.68 4.76 5.75
C VAL A 90 8.21 4.73 5.85
N SER A 91 8.89 4.95 4.73
CA SER A 91 10.36 5.02 4.67
C SER A 91 10.90 6.15 5.53
N ASP A 92 10.34 7.36 5.42
CA ASP A 92 10.78 8.51 6.23
C ASP A 92 10.59 8.23 7.73
N VAL A 93 9.43 7.69 8.14
CA VAL A 93 9.17 7.33 9.54
C VAL A 93 10.10 6.22 10.02
N TYR A 94 10.35 5.23 9.17
CA TYR A 94 11.21 4.08 9.49
C TYR A 94 12.67 4.51 9.69
N LEU A 95 13.13 5.48 8.90
CA LEU A 95 14.49 6.03 8.98
C LEU A 95 14.63 7.19 9.99
N GLY A 96 13.57 7.51 10.74
CA GLY A 96 13.57 8.56 11.77
C GLY A 96 13.42 9.98 11.22
N GLY A 97 12.96 10.13 9.98
CA GLY A 97 12.64 11.40 9.35
C GLY A 97 11.22 11.89 9.69
N VAL A 98 10.91 13.11 9.25
CA VAL A 98 9.57 13.71 9.39
C VAL A 98 8.89 13.71 8.03
N PRO A 99 7.86 12.87 7.80
CA PRO A 99 7.21 12.79 6.50
C PRO A 99 6.38 14.04 6.21
N GLN A 100 6.44 14.53 4.96
CA GLN A 100 5.69 15.68 4.48
C GLN A 100 4.83 15.30 3.27
N LEU A 101 3.62 15.88 3.18
CA LEU A 101 2.67 15.58 2.11
C LEU A 101 3.23 15.93 0.72
N GLY A 102 3.82 17.12 0.58
CA GLY A 102 4.35 17.59 -0.71
C GLY A 102 5.50 16.72 -1.22
N ASP A 103 6.43 16.34 -0.34
CA ASP A 103 7.57 15.49 -0.68
C ASP A 103 7.12 14.07 -1.04
N ALA A 104 6.13 13.53 -0.32
CA ALA A 104 5.57 12.21 -0.60
C ALA A 104 4.86 12.18 -1.97
N LEU A 105 4.04 13.18 -2.29
CA LEU A 105 3.37 13.27 -3.59
C LEU A 105 4.35 13.47 -4.75
N ARG A 106 5.33 14.36 -4.58
CA ARG A 106 6.39 14.56 -5.58
C ARG A 106 7.14 13.26 -5.86
N TYR A 107 7.54 12.56 -4.81
CA TYR A 107 8.20 11.27 -4.92
C TYR A 107 7.34 10.22 -5.65
N ALA A 108 6.04 10.17 -5.37
CA ALA A 108 5.11 9.28 -6.05
C ALA A 108 5.06 9.54 -7.56
N VAL A 109 5.02 10.82 -7.97
CA VAL A 109 5.03 11.20 -9.38
C VAL A 109 6.36 10.81 -10.04
N GLU A 110 7.50 11.09 -9.39
CA GLU A 110 8.83 10.75 -9.89
C GLU A 110 9.01 9.22 -10.08
N LYS A 111 8.42 8.42 -9.20
CA LYS A 111 8.51 6.95 -9.20
C LYS A 111 7.36 6.25 -9.94
N LEU A 112 6.38 7.01 -10.44
CA LEU A 112 5.17 6.46 -11.06
C LEU A 112 5.48 5.44 -12.17
N GLY A 113 6.42 5.77 -13.06
CA GLY A 113 6.79 4.88 -14.17
C GLY A 113 7.41 3.56 -13.70
N SER A 114 8.27 3.60 -12.69
CA SER A 114 8.90 2.40 -12.11
C SER A 114 7.87 1.51 -11.42
N ILE A 115 6.99 2.11 -10.60
CA ILE A 115 5.93 1.39 -9.88
C ILE A 115 4.92 0.82 -10.89
N PHE A 116 4.52 1.60 -11.89
CA PHE A 116 3.63 1.14 -12.97
C PHE A 116 4.22 -0.09 -13.67
N GLY A 117 5.45 0.02 -14.15
CA GLY A 117 6.11 -1.07 -14.87
C GLY A 117 6.22 -2.35 -14.05
N ALA A 118 6.62 -2.24 -12.78
CA ALA A 118 6.72 -3.38 -11.88
C ALA A 118 5.34 -4.00 -11.59
N THR A 119 4.34 -3.18 -11.28
CA THR A 119 2.97 -3.65 -10.98
C THR A 119 2.31 -4.26 -12.21
N PHE A 120 2.42 -3.62 -13.35
CA PHE A 120 1.85 -4.11 -14.61
C PHE A 120 2.48 -5.45 -15.02
N LEU A 121 3.80 -5.53 -15.01
CA LEU A 121 4.50 -6.75 -15.39
C LEU A 121 4.24 -7.90 -14.40
N SER A 122 4.24 -7.62 -13.08
CA SER A 122 3.89 -8.61 -12.07
C SER A 122 2.47 -9.14 -12.24
N SER A 123 1.52 -8.26 -12.60
CA SER A 123 0.13 -8.66 -12.85
C SER A 123 0.01 -9.59 -14.04
N ILE A 124 0.68 -9.28 -15.17
CA ILE A 124 0.68 -10.14 -16.36
C ILE A 124 1.23 -11.52 -16.02
N VAL A 125 2.41 -11.59 -15.38
CA VAL A 125 3.05 -12.88 -15.05
C VAL A 125 2.18 -13.67 -14.07
N THR A 126 1.57 -13.01 -13.09
CA THR A 126 0.66 -13.65 -12.13
C THR A 126 -0.60 -14.19 -12.82
N ILE A 127 -1.21 -13.43 -13.71
CA ILE A 127 -2.39 -13.85 -14.47
C ILE A 127 -2.04 -15.08 -15.33
N LEU A 128 -0.95 -15.05 -16.09
CA LEU A 128 -0.50 -16.17 -16.91
C LEU A 128 -0.22 -17.43 -16.07
N ALA A 129 0.43 -17.26 -14.91
CA ALA A 129 0.70 -18.38 -13.99
C ALA A 129 -0.60 -18.94 -13.40
N THR A 130 -1.59 -18.09 -13.10
CA THR A 130 -2.90 -18.51 -12.57
C THR A 130 -3.72 -19.25 -13.63
N PHE A 131 -3.66 -18.79 -14.90
CA PHE A 131 -4.28 -19.52 -16.02
C PHE A 131 -3.66 -20.90 -16.24
N ALA A 132 -2.36 -21.05 -16.04
CA ALA A 132 -1.69 -22.35 -16.14
C ALA A 132 -2.18 -23.29 -15.00
N LEU A 133 -2.13 -22.82 -13.76
CA LEU A 133 -2.60 -23.54 -12.57
C LEU A 133 -2.79 -22.52 -11.42
N ILE A 134 -3.82 -22.67 -10.61
CA ILE A 134 -4.12 -21.77 -9.48
C ILE A 134 -2.98 -21.73 -8.46
N VAL A 135 -2.41 -22.90 -8.10
CA VAL A 135 -1.35 -22.99 -7.08
C VAL A 135 -0.08 -22.27 -7.51
N PRO A 136 0.49 -22.48 -8.73
CA PRO A 136 1.59 -21.65 -9.22
C PRO A 136 1.26 -20.15 -9.26
N GLY A 137 0.03 -19.78 -9.64
CA GLY A 137 -0.42 -18.39 -9.63
C GLY A 137 -0.30 -17.75 -8.24
N ILE A 138 -0.75 -18.43 -7.18
CA ILE A 138 -0.60 -17.97 -5.79
C ILE A 138 0.87 -17.83 -5.40
N ILE A 139 1.72 -18.77 -5.79
CA ILE A 139 3.15 -18.73 -5.49
C ILE A 139 3.83 -17.53 -6.17
N VAL A 140 3.46 -17.25 -7.42
CA VAL A 140 3.96 -16.10 -8.19
C VAL A 140 3.46 -14.79 -7.60
N PHE A 141 2.17 -14.71 -7.27
CA PHE A 141 1.56 -13.57 -6.60
C PHE A 141 2.27 -13.22 -5.28
N CYS A 142 2.52 -14.22 -4.42
CA CYS A 142 3.27 -14.03 -3.19
C CYS A 142 4.74 -13.64 -3.47
N GLY A 143 5.32 -14.17 -4.54
CA GLY A 143 6.68 -13.84 -4.97
C GLY A 143 6.86 -12.37 -5.37
N TYR A 144 5.82 -11.77 -5.95
CA TYR A 144 5.84 -10.37 -6.40
C TYR A 144 5.12 -9.41 -5.45
N SER A 145 4.78 -9.86 -4.25
CA SER A 145 4.03 -9.08 -3.26
C SER A 145 4.66 -7.75 -2.85
N VAL A 146 5.97 -7.59 -3.00
CA VAL A 146 6.73 -6.37 -2.67
C VAL A 146 7.36 -5.70 -3.91
N ALA A 147 6.96 -6.09 -5.13
CA ALA A 147 7.56 -5.55 -6.36
C ALA A 147 7.36 -4.02 -6.50
N GLY A 148 6.20 -3.50 -6.10
CA GLY A 148 5.92 -2.06 -6.09
C GLY A 148 6.80 -1.29 -5.09
N GLN A 149 7.03 -1.85 -3.90
CA GLN A 149 7.91 -1.27 -2.87
C GLN A 149 9.36 -1.27 -3.33
N VAL A 150 9.81 -2.39 -3.93
CA VAL A 150 11.15 -2.50 -4.52
C VAL A 150 11.34 -1.46 -5.63
N ALA A 151 10.39 -1.33 -6.56
CA ALA A 151 10.44 -0.35 -7.65
C ALA A 151 10.42 1.10 -7.16
N ALA A 152 9.78 1.37 -6.02
CA ALA A 152 9.77 2.69 -5.41
C ALA A 152 11.09 3.00 -4.71
N LEU A 153 11.63 2.07 -3.92
CA LEU A 153 12.72 2.34 -2.95
C LEU A 153 14.12 2.03 -3.48
N GLU A 154 14.25 1.10 -4.42
CA GLU A 154 15.58 0.71 -4.93
C GLU A 154 15.88 1.39 -6.27
N PRO A 155 17.15 1.82 -6.51
CA PRO A 155 17.57 2.34 -7.81
C PRO A 155 17.72 1.19 -8.80
N LEU A 156 16.69 0.93 -9.59
CA LEU A 156 16.65 -0.17 -10.56
C LEU A 156 16.67 0.36 -11.99
N ASN A 157 17.28 -0.41 -12.89
CA ASN A 157 17.38 -0.04 -14.30
C ASN A 157 16.14 -0.46 -15.10
N SER A 158 15.40 -1.47 -14.61
CA SER A 158 14.22 -2.00 -15.31
C SER A 158 13.15 -2.54 -14.36
N SER A 159 11.92 -2.64 -14.87
CA SER A 159 10.80 -3.27 -14.14
C SER A 159 11.03 -4.78 -13.92
N THR A 160 11.76 -5.44 -14.80
CA THR A 160 12.13 -6.86 -14.64
C THR A 160 13.08 -7.07 -13.47
N ASP A 161 13.98 -6.11 -13.21
CA ASP A 161 14.86 -6.16 -12.05
C ASP A 161 14.06 -6.05 -10.74
N ALA A 162 13.00 -5.22 -10.72
CA ALA A 162 12.10 -5.11 -9.57
C ALA A 162 11.39 -6.45 -9.29
N LEU A 163 10.90 -7.15 -10.31
CA LEU A 163 10.28 -8.46 -10.15
C LEU A 163 11.29 -9.50 -9.63
N ARG A 164 12.46 -9.56 -10.25
CA ARG A 164 13.53 -10.47 -9.83
C ARG A 164 13.91 -10.21 -8.37
N ARG A 165 14.10 -8.95 -8.03
CA ARG A 165 14.44 -8.51 -6.67
C ARG A 165 13.34 -8.89 -5.67
N SER A 166 12.07 -8.63 -5.99
CA SER A 166 10.93 -9.04 -5.15
C SER A 166 10.89 -10.54 -4.95
N TRP A 167 11.12 -11.33 -6.01
CA TRP A 167 11.17 -12.78 -5.95
C TRP A 167 12.29 -13.29 -5.04
N ASP A 168 13.49 -12.71 -5.15
CA ASP A 168 14.63 -13.08 -4.34
C ASP A 168 14.44 -12.71 -2.86
N LEU A 169 13.86 -11.53 -2.58
CA LEU A 169 13.53 -11.12 -1.22
C LEU A 169 12.47 -12.03 -0.58
N THR A 170 11.44 -12.41 -1.31
CA THR A 170 10.34 -13.24 -0.78
C THR A 170 10.66 -14.73 -0.74
N LYS A 171 11.78 -15.17 -1.36
CA LYS A 171 12.20 -16.58 -1.34
C LYS A 171 12.42 -17.07 0.10
N GLY A 172 11.68 -18.11 0.50
CA GLY A 172 11.66 -18.63 1.87
C GLY A 172 10.59 -17.96 2.76
N PHE A 173 9.99 -16.84 2.35
CA PHE A 173 8.98 -16.09 3.11
C PHE A 173 7.65 -15.94 2.37
N LYS A 174 7.42 -16.69 1.28
CA LYS A 174 6.16 -16.65 0.51
C LYS A 174 4.94 -17.01 1.36
N GLY A 175 5.08 -17.94 2.32
CA GLY A 175 4.03 -18.25 3.29
C GLY A 175 3.64 -17.06 4.16
N LYS A 176 4.63 -16.27 4.61
CA LYS A 176 4.38 -15.03 5.34
C LYS A 176 3.67 -13.98 4.47
N ALA A 177 4.12 -13.82 3.21
CA ALA A 177 3.44 -12.96 2.24
C ALA A 177 1.98 -13.39 2.04
N PHE A 178 1.72 -14.68 1.90
CA PHE A 178 0.38 -15.24 1.77
C PHE A 178 -0.51 -14.92 2.97
N VAL A 179 0.00 -15.13 4.20
CA VAL A 179 -0.74 -14.80 5.42
C VAL A 179 -1.05 -13.30 5.50
N LEU A 180 -0.09 -12.43 5.19
CA LEU A 180 -0.31 -10.98 5.16
C LEU A 180 -1.39 -10.60 4.13
N TRP A 181 -1.40 -11.22 2.96
CA TRP A 181 -2.44 -11.00 1.95
C TRP A 181 -3.81 -11.48 2.43
N ILE A 182 -3.90 -12.68 3.02
CA ILE A 182 -5.19 -13.20 3.54
C ILE A 182 -5.72 -12.30 4.65
N VAL A 183 -4.87 -11.85 5.59
CA VAL A 183 -5.30 -10.95 6.67
C VAL A 183 -5.71 -9.59 6.11
N SER A 184 -4.96 -9.03 5.15
CA SER A 184 -5.33 -7.76 4.50
C SER A 184 -6.66 -7.87 3.74
N LEU A 185 -6.89 -8.99 3.04
CA LEU A 185 -8.14 -9.26 2.33
C LEU A 185 -9.31 -9.47 3.30
N ALA A 186 -9.09 -10.21 4.38
CA ALA A 186 -10.11 -10.40 5.42
C ALA A 186 -10.49 -9.07 6.09
N LEU A 187 -9.50 -8.22 6.38
CA LEU A 187 -9.75 -6.88 6.91
C LEU A 187 -10.56 -6.03 5.93
N LEU A 188 -10.15 -5.99 4.66
CA LEU A 188 -10.89 -5.30 3.59
C LEU A 188 -12.35 -5.77 3.54
N PHE A 189 -12.56 -7.08 3.57
CA PHE A 189 -13.91 -7.69 3.51
C PHE A 189 -14.77 -7.28 4.73
N VAL A 190 -14.21 -7.37 5.94
CA VAL A 190 -14.90 -6.96 7.17
C VAL A 190 -15.27 -5.48 7.14
N VAL A 191 -14.37 -4.63 6.66
CA VAL A 191 -14.59 -3.18 6.61
C VAL A 191 -15.63 -2.82 5.54
N ILE A 192 -15.60 -3.47 4.36
CA ILE A 192 -16.62 -3.26 3.30
C ILE A 192 -17.99 -3.76 3.77
N LEU A 193 -18.07 -4.94 4.40
CA LEU A 193 -19.33 -5.45 4.94
C LEU A 193 -19.87 -4.53 6.04
N GLY A 194 -19.00 -4.03 6.94
CA GLY A 194 -19.39 -3.11 7.99
C GLY A 194 -19.92 -1.79 7.42
N ALA A 195 -19.22 -1.20 6.46
CA ALA A 195 -19.65 0.02 5.77
C ALA A 195 -20.97 -0.21 5.02
N GLY A 196 -21.11 -1.34 4.32
CA GLY A 196 -22.33 -1.73 3.64
C GLY A 196 -23.53 -1.90 4.59
N ALA A 197 -23.34 -2.59 5.72
CA ALA A 197 -24.37 -2.76 6.73
C ALA A 197 -24.79 -1.43 7.39
N LEU A 198 -23.83 -0.57 7.73
CA LEU A 198 -24.11 0.77 8.27
C LEU A 198 -24.80 1.66 7.24
N GLY A 199 -24.37 1.59 5.97
CA GLY A 199 -24.99 2.32 4.87
C GLY A 199 -26.44 1.86 4.64
N ALA A 200 -26.69 0.55 4.65
CA ALA A 200 -28.02 -0.01 4.54
C ALA A 200 -28.93 0.44 5.70
N ALA A 201 -28.44 0.40 6.94
CA ALA A 201 -29.21 0.85 8.11
C ALA A 201 -29.52 2.35 8.04
N ALA A 202 -28.55 3.20 7.69
CA ALA A 202 -28.73 4.65 7.56
C ALA A 202 -29.65 4.99 6.38
N GLY A 203 -29.48 4.32 5.24
CA GLY A 203 -30.31 4.52 4.04
C GLY A 203 -31.76 4.09 4.22
N ALA A 204 -32.03 3.05 5.02
CA ALA A 204 -33.38 2.64 5.37
C ALA A 204 -34.13 3.72 6.16
N VAL A 205 -33.43 4.50 6.98
CA VAL A 205 -34.01 5.63 7.75
C VAL A 205 -34.14 6.87 6.89
N ALA A 206 -33.15 7.17 6.04
CA ALA A 206 -33.07 8.40 5.25
C ALA A 206 -33.76 8.31 3.88
N GLY A 207 -34.19 7.12 3.43
CA GLY A 207 -34.85 6.93 2.13
C GLY A 207 -33.89 6.95 0.92
N GLY A 208 -32.59 6.75 1.14
CA GLY A 208 -31.56 6.72 0.07
C GLY A 208 -30.56 5.58 0.23
N LEU A 209 -31.04 4.34 0.25
CA LEU A 209 -30.30 3.14 0.63
C LEU A 209 -29.04 2.94 -0.20
N ASP A 210 -29.14 2.95 -1.52
CA ASP A 210 -28.02 2.69 -2.43
C ASP A 210 -26.97 3.79 -2.37
N ALA A 211 -27.38 5.07 -2.34
CA ALA A 211 -26.50 6.21 -2.26
C ALA A 211 -25.65 6.20 -0.98
N THR A 212 -26.28 5.91 0.17
CA THR A 212 -25.58 5.91 1.46
C THR A 212 -24.55 4.79 1.55
N VAL A 213 -24.89 3.61 1.07
CA VAL A 213 -23.95 2.45 0.99
C VAL A 213 -22.76 2.81 0.12
N THR A 214 -23.02 3.32 -1.08
CA THR A 214 -21.97 3.66 -2.04
C THR A 214 -20.99 4.72 -1.48
N VAL A 215 -21.51 5.78 -0.86
CA VAL A 215 -20.65 6.82 -0.23
C VAL A 215 -19.79 6.24 0.88
N LEU A 216 -20.35 5.42 1.78
CA LEU A 216 -19.60 4.85 2.88
C LEU A 216 -18.52 3.88 2.41
N VAL A 217 -18.83 3.03 1.43
CA VAL A 217 -17.84 2.11 0.83
C VAL A 217 -16.71 2.88 0.16
N ALA A 218 -17.03 3.94 -0.60
CA ALA A 218 -16.03 4.78 -1.24
C ALA A 218 -15.08 5.46 -0.23
N LEU A 219 -15.62 6.05 0.84
CA LEU A 219 -14.83 6.70 1.89
C LEU A 219 -13.90 5.71 2.61
N VAL A 220 -14.39 4.51 2.87
CA VAL A 220 -13.63 3.45 3.53
C VAL A 220 -12.51 2.93 2.62
N SER A 221 -12.78 2.81 1.32
CA SER A 221 -11.77 2.37 0.33
C SER A 221 -10.56 3.30 0.30
N LEU A 222 -10.75 4.61 0.45
CA LEU A 222 -9.65 5.59 0.52
C LEU A 222 -8.67 5.35 1.69
N LEU A 223 -9.11 4.67 2.75
CA LEU A 223 -8.25 4.36 3.91
C LEU A 223 -7.56 3.00 3.80
N ILE A 224 -8.16 2.07 3.09
CA ILE A 224 -7.68 0.69 2.97
C ILE A 224 -6.39 0.61 2.14
N TYR A 225 -6.29 1.35 1.04
CA TYR A 225 -5.11 1.31 0.17
C TYR A 225 -3.83 1.77 0.88
N PRO A 226 -3.81 2.93 1.58
CA PRO A 226 -2.65 3.30 2.40
C PRO A 226 -2.30 2.26 3.47
N LEU A 227 -3.30 1.66 4.12
CA LEU A 227 -3.07 0.63 5.15
C LEU A 227 -2.38 -0.60 4.56
N ILE A 228 -2.90 -1.16 3.46
CA ILE A 228 -2.29 -2.31 2.79
C ILE A 228 -0.87 -1.97 2.33
N THR A 229 -0.67 -0.77 1.79
CA THR A 229 0.67 -0.31 1.40
C THR A 229 1.62 -0.22 2.59
N CYS A 230 1.16 0.26 3.76
CA CYS A 230 1.95 0.24 4.99
C CYS A 230 2.36 -1.19 5.40
N VAL A 231 1.42 -2.15 5.34
CA VAL A 231 1.69 -3.57 5.65
C VAL A 231 2.81 -4.12 4.76
N PHE A 232 2.69 -3.96 3.44
CA PHE A 232 3.68 -4.50 2.51
C PHE A 232 4.99 -3.73 2.49
N THR A 233 5.00 -2.44 2.84
CA THR A 233 6.24 -1.68 3.02
C THR A 233 7.00 -2.13 4.26
N LEU A 234 6.31 -2.36 5.38
CA LEU A 234 6.94 -2.94 6.58
C LEU A 234 7.42 -4.38 6.32
N PHE A 235 6.67 -5.15 5.57
CA PHE A 235 7.10 -6.49 5.15
C PHE A 235 8.36 -6.44 4.27
N TYR A 236 8.46 -5.49 3.34
CA TYR A 236 9.67 -5.27 2.54
C TYR A 236 10.88 -5.00 3.44
N TYR A 237 10.75 -4.12 4.44
CA TYR A 237 11.84 -3.86 5.38
C TYR A 237 12.18 -5.07 6.24
N ASP A 238 11.19 -5.83 6.71
CA ASP A 238 11.42 -7.10 7.42
C ASP A 238 12.23 -8.11 6.56
N LEU A 239 11.91 -8.20 5.27
CA LEU A 239 12.68 -9.06 4.35
C LEU A 239 14.13 -8.58 4.17
N ARG A 240 14.35 -7.27 4.07
CA ARG A 240 15.71 -6.70 3.96
C ARG A 240 16.54 -6.93 5.23
N VAL A 241 15.93 -6.73 6.40
CA VAL A 241 16.59 -7.03 7.68
C VAL A 241 17.01 -8.50 7.75
N ARG A 242 16.12 -9.42 7.39
CA ARG A 242 16.40 -10.87 7.44
C ARG A 242 17.43 -11.37 6.43
N LYS A 243 17.49 -10.77 5.27
CA LYS A 243 18.34 -11.28 4.16
C LYS A 243 19.62 -10.52 3.96
N GLU A 244 19.64 -9.26 4.33
CA GLU A 244 20.72 -8.34 3.97
C GLU A 244 21.38 -7.68 5.19
N GLY A 245 20.82 -7.91 6.40
CA GLY A 245 21.32 -7.23 7.60
C GLY A 245 21.17 -5.70 7.51
N PHE A 246 20.10 -5.23 6.88
CA PHE A 246 19.82 -3.81 6.66
C PHE A 246 19.83 -2.99 7.96
N ASP A 247 19.53 -3.62 9.09
CA ASP A 247 19.68 -3.08 10.44
C ASP A 247 21.12 -2.64 10.74
N LEU A 248 22.10 -3.46 10.35
CA LEU A 248 23.52 -3.16 10.55
C LEU A 248 23.99 -2.01 9.65
N GLU A 249 23.47 -1.93 8.43
CA GLU A 249 23.77 -0.84 7.50
C GLU A 249 23.26 0.51 8.03
N VAL A 250 22.03 0.55 8.54
CA VAL A 250 21.43 1.75 9.14
C VAL A 250 22.20 2.16 10.41
N LEU A 251 22.55 1.20 11.28
CA LEU A 251 23.34 1.48 12.48
C LEU A 251 24.72 2.02 12.16
N SER A 252 25.41 1.45 11.17
CA SER A 252 26.75 1.90 10.77
C SER A 252 26.73 3.34 10.22
N SER A 253 25.70 3.68 9.42
CA SER A 253 25.52 5.03 8.90
C SER A 253 25.23 6.07 10.00
N GLN A 254 24.44 5.70 11.02
CA GLN A 254 24.16 6.57 12.18
C GLN A 254 25.38 6.78 13.07
N LEU A 255 26.23 5.77 13.24
CA LEU A 255 27.47 5.89 13.99
C LEU A 255 28.51 6.72 13.25
N GLY A 256 28.62 6.53 11.92
CA GLY A 256 29.50 7.32 11.06
C GLY A 256 29.14 8.82 11.05
N SER A 257 27.85 9.16 11.10
CA SER A 257 27.38 10.55 11.18
C SER A 257 27.61 11.21 12.55
N ARG A 258 27.78 10.42 13.63
CA ARG A 258 28.09 10.92 14.98
C ARG A 258 29.59 11.07 15.24
N SER A 259 30.42 10.45 14.43
CA SER A 259 31.89 10.49 14.56
C SER A 259 32.55 11.50 13.61
N GLY A 260 31.83 12.35 12.91
CA GLY A 260 32.35 13.49 12.16
C GLY A 260 32.79 14.60 13.11
N PRO A 261 33.90 15.34 12.77
CA PRO A 261 34.56 16.28 13.66
C PRO A 261 33.69 17.47 14.05
#